data_115e500cc58545b1259be29d5ac26027
#
_entry.id   115e500cc58545b1259be29d5ac26027
#
_cell.length_a   1.000
_cell.length_b   1.000
_cell.length_c   1.000
_cell.angle_alpha   90.00
_cell.angle_beta   90.00
_cell.angle_gamma   90.00
#
_symmetry.space_group_name_H-M   'P 1'
#
loop_
_entity.id
_entity.type
_entity.pdbx_description
1 polymer ?
#
loop_
_entity_poly.entity_id
_entity_poly.type
_entity_poly.pdbx_seq_one_letter_code
_entity_poly.pdbx_strand_id
1 'polypeptide(L)'
;DEIFGDNNFVSQISIQKTGGFSQSKIGNILDHVLWYSRSSDSLKYRPINILIPEPPVDDPNYVLLESPDGSFRRMTSKEKSREQPIHDGSRVFRYGPLQSDGASKADQTVTFEGDQFLPNMNAHWKTNLDGMNRVGRAGKLLKVGKTIYHRLYWDSFSAKTLDNIWLDTQSGG
;
A
#
# COMPACT_ATOMS: atom_id res chain seq x y z
N ASP A 1 -7.34 28.74 -16.34
CA ASP A 1 -7.92 28.17 -17.57
C ASP A 1 -7.75 29.07 -18.77
N GLU A 2 -8.05 30.37 -18.67
CA GLU A 2 -7.90 31.32 -19.78
C GLU A 2 -6.44 31.44 -20.29
N ILE A 3 -5.43 31.23 -19.44
CA ILE A 3 -4.01 31.36 -19.80
C ILE A 3 -3.45 30.05 -20.36
N PHE A 4 -3.80 28.93 -19.74
CA PHE A 4 -3.18 27.63 -20.04
C PHE A 4 -4.10 26.66 -20.79
N GLY A 5 -5.40 26.96 -20.86
CA GLY A 5 -6.43 26.11 -21.43
C GLY A 5 -6.85 24.96 -20.49
N ASP A 6 -8.14 24.69 -20.41
CA ASP A 6 -8.72 23.70 -19.48
C ASP A 6 -8.18 22.28 -19.70
N ASN A 7 -7.97 21.91 -20.95
CA ASN A 7 -7.46 20.60 -21.33
C ASN A 7 -5.99 20.34 -20.89
N ASN A 8 -5.28 21.37 -20.49
CA ASN A 8 -3.88 21.28 -20.07
C ASN A 8 -3.72 21.20 -18.54
N PHE A 9 -4.80 21.26 -17.80
CA PHE A 9 -4.78 21.05 -16.34
C PHE A 9 -4.33 19.62 -16.01
N VAL A 10 -3.34 19.49 -15.12
CA VAL A 10 -2.78 18.20 -14.70
C VAL A 10 -3.24 17.85 -13.29
N SER A 11 -2.97 18.75 -12.34
CA SER A 11 -3.31 18.50 -10.93
C SER A 11 -3.30 19.79 -10.12
N GLN A 12 -4.07 19.77 -9.02
CA GLN A 12 -3.93 20.71 -7.92
C GLN A 12 -3.17 20.02 -6.80
N ILE A 13 -2.09 20.63 -6.34
CA ILE A 13 -1.30 20.16 -5.21
C ILE A 13 -1.65 21.03 -4.01
N SER A 14 -2.09 20.39 -2.93
CA SER A 14 -2.40 21.05 -1.67
C SER A 14 -1.22 20.94 -0.71
N ILE A 15 -0.72 22.08 -0.26
CA ILE A 15 0.47 22.19 0.59
C ILE A 15 0.02 22.70 1.95
N GLN A 16 0.31 21.94 3.01
CA GLN A 16 0.04 22.39 4.36
C GLN A 16 1.07 23.46 4.77
N LYS A 17 0.58 24.62 5.15
CA LYS A 17 1.40 25.66 5.77
C LYS A 17 1.20 25.70 7.29
N THR A 18 2.05 26.44 7.98
CA THR A 18 1.92 26.70 9.43
C THR A 18 0.54 27.28 9.72
N GLY A 19 -0.12 26.76 10.75
CA GLY A 19 -1.50 27.10 11.08
C GLY A 19 -1.72 28.59 11.32
N GLY A 20 -2.66 29.17 10.61
CA GLY A 20 -3.15 30.51 10.88
C GLY A 20 -4.19 30.47 12.00
N PHE A 21 -4.04 31.32 13.02
CA PHE A 21 -5.07 31.48 14.03
C PHE A 21 -6.26 32.25 13.43
N SER A 22 -7.35 31.55 13.17
CA SER A 22 -8.64 32.21 12.87
C SER A 22 -9.58 31.98 14.05
N GLN A 23 -10.03 33.05 14.67
CA GLN A 23 -10.91 32.97 15.84
C GLN A 23 -12.40 32.94 15.46
N SER A 24 -12.75 33.21 14.22
CA SER A 24 -14.18 33.41 13.82
C SER A 24 -14.65 32.46 12.71
N LYS A 25 -13.75 31.73 12.03
CA LYS A 25 -14.06 30.83 10.90
C LYS A 25 -13.09 29.64 10.88
N ILE A 26 -13.38 28.64 10.05
CA ILE A 26 -12.43 27.55 9.76
C ILE A 26 -11.14 28.18 9.22
N GLY A 27 -10.02 27.92 9.90
CA GLY A 27 -8.70 28.41 9.50
C GLY A 27 -8.27 27.84 8.16
N ASN A 28 -7.77 28.67 7.27
CA ASN A 28 -7.14 28.19 6.02
C ASN A 28 -5.66 27.89 6.30
N ILE A 29 -5.33 26.61 6.29
CA ILE A 29 -3.96 26.10 6.52
C ILE A 29 -3.34 25.50 5.26
N LEU A 30 -3.98 25.67 4.10
CA LEU A 30 -3.53 25.11 2.84
C LEU A 30 -3.20 26.22 1.84
N ASP A 31 -2.08 26.05 1.15
CA ASP A 31 -1.81 26.70 -0.12
C ASP A 31 -2.01 25.70 -1.26
N HIS A 32 -2.27 26.19 -2.45
CA HIS A 32 -2.50 25.37 -3.63
C HIS A 32 -1.55 25.75 -4.76
N VAL A 33 -0.88 24.75 -5.31
CA VAL A 33 -0.13 24.86 -6.55
C VAL A 33 -0.95 24.22 -7.67
N LEU A 34 -1.20 24.97 -8.73
CA LEU A 34 -1.88 24.47 -9.91
C LEU A 34 -0.83 24.07 -10.94
N TRP A 35 -0.85 22.81 -11.34
CA TRP A 35 0.06 22.28 -12.33
C TRP A 35 -0.65 22.15 -13.67
N TYR A 36 -0.08 22.81 -14.68
CA TYR A 36 -0.52 22.72 -16.07
C TYR A 36 0.61 22.17 -16.94
N SER A 37 0.28 21.37 -17.92
CA SER A 37 1.19 20.99 -19.00
C SER A 37 1.12 22.02 -20.11
N ARG A 38 2.15 22.06 -20.96
CA ARG A 38 2.09 22.82 -22.21
C ARG A 38 1.13 22.17 -23.22
N SER A 39 1.05 20.84 -23.19
CA SER A 39 0.17 20.01 -24.01
C SER A 39 -0.07 18.73 -23.26
N SER A 40 -1.33 18.40 -22.92
CA SER A 40 -1.70 17.17 -22.22
C SER A 40 -1.31 15.93 -23.01
N ASP A 41 -1.48 15.95 -24.32
CA ASP A 41 -1.17 14.81 -25.21
C ASP A 41 0.31 14.49 -25.29
N SER A 42 1.17 15.46 -24.98
CA SER A 42 2.63 15.32 -25.00
C SER A 42 3.24 15.19 -23.62
N LEU A 43 2.43 15.20 -22.57
CA LEU A 43 2.90 15.14 -21.18
C LEU A 43 3.59 13.79 -20.90
N LYS A 44 4.86 13.85 -20.53
CA LYS A 44 5.64 12.69 -20.06
C LYS A 44 5.79 12.78 -18.54
N TYR A 45 4.82 12.23 -17.81
CA TYR A 45 4.92 12.17 -16.36
C TYR A 45 5.72 10.94 -15.92
N ARG A 46 6.70 11.17 -15.04
CA ARG A 46 7.44 10.12 -14.36
C ARG A 46 7.10 10.18 -12.88
N PRO A 47 6.45 9.15 -12.31
CA PRO A 47 6.11 9.14 -10.89
C PRO A 47 7.35 9.32 -10.02
N ILE A 48 7.26 10.22 -9.05
CA ILE A 48 8.28 10.39 -8.01
C ILE A 48 7.91 9.44 -6.88
N ASN A 49 8.85 8.58 -6.48
CA ASN A 49 8.66 7.64 -5.41
C ASN A 49 9.45 8.07 -4.17
N ILE A 50 8.78 8.05 -3.03
CA ILE A 50 9.38 8.32 -1.72
C ILE A 50 9.63 6.97 -1.05
N LEU A 51 10.86 6.73 -0.63
CA LEU A 51 11.21 5.53 0.12
C LEU A 51 10.61 5.58 1.52
N ILE A 52 10.02 4.48 1.93
CA ILE A 52 9.51 4.26 3.28
C ILE A 52 10.20 3.00 3.82
N PRO A 53 11.38 3.15 4.44
CA PRO A 53 12.24 2.02 4.80
C PRO A 53 11.59 1.08 5.83
N GLU A 54 10.74 1.62 6.68
CA GLU A 54 10.08 0.85 7.73
C GLU A 54 8.56 1.13 7.74
N PRO A 55 7.73 0.13 8.13
CA PRO A 55 6.30 0.35 8.29
C PRO A 55 6.05 1.43 9.35
N PRO A 56 5.02 2.28 9.19
CA PRO A 56 4.60 3.18 10.26
C PRO A 56 4.34 2.42 11.56
N VAL A 57 4.70 3.00 12.70
CA VAL A 57 4.53 2.39 14.03
C VAL A 57 3.08 2.04 14.33
N ASP A 58 2.17 2.85 13.83
CA ASP A 58 0.72 2.75 14.02
C ASP A 58 0.00 1.99 12.89
N ASP A 59 0.70 1.43 11.91
CA ASP A 59 0.07 0.66 10.85
C ASP A 59 -0.60 -0.59 11.42
N PRO A 60 -1.95 -0.71 11.31
CA PRO A 60 -2.69 -1.82 11.89
C PRO A 60 -2.51 -3.13 11.12
N ASN A 61 -1.98 -3.10 9.91
CA ASN A 61 -1.92 -4.25 9.01
C ASN A 61 -0.57 -4.97 9.07
N TYR A 62 0.55 -4.23 9.07
CA TYR A 62 1.90 -4.80 9.08
C TYR A 62 2.32 -5.20 10.49
N VAL A 63 1.74 -6.29 10.97
CA VAL A 63 1.86 -6.79 12.36
C VAL A 63 2.41 -8.20 12.46
N LEU A 64 2.78 -8.80 11.34
CA LEU A 64 3.32 -10.15 11.29
C LEU A 64 4.81 -10.09 11.00
N LEU A 65 5.53 -11.01 11.63
CA LEU A 65 6.97 -11.14 11.52
C LEU A 65 7.30 -12.56 11.08
N GLU A 66 8.03 -12.70 9.99
CA GLU A 66 8.61 -13.95 9.55
C GLU A 66 10.08 -14.00 9.96
N SER A 67 10.47 -15.08 10.62
CA SER A 67 11.84 -15.36 11.02
C SER A 67 12.64 -15.98 9.85
N PRO A 68 13.97 -15.97 9.90
CA PRO A 68 14.80 -16.57 8.85
C PRO A 68 14.55 -18.07 8.60
N ASP A 69 14.03 -18.80 9.57
CA ASP A 69 13.65 -20.21 9.45
C ASP A 69 12.28 -20.44 8.77
N GLY A 70 11.61 -19.36 8.37
CA GLY A 70 10.27 -19.36 7.74
C GLY A 70 9.11 -19.45 8.72
N SER A 71 9.37 -19.61 10.02
CA SER A 71 8.31 -19.48 11.04
C SER A 71 7.80 -18.06 11.11
N PHE A 72 6.54 -17.87 11.51
CA PHE A 72 5.98 -16.54 11.63
C PHE A 72 5.10 -16.38 12.88
N ARG A 73 5.03 -15.16 13.37
CA ARG A 73 4.21 -14.78 14.53
C ARG A 73 3.74 -13.33 14.42
N ARG A 74 2.84 -12.96 15.29
CA ARG A 74 2.57 -11.53 15.49
C ARG A 74 3.74 -10.84 16.20
N MET A 75 3.97 -9.58 15.82
CA MET A 75 4.86 -8.69 16.55
C MET A 75 4.29 -8.45 17.95
N THR A 76 5.18 -8.36 18.93
CA THR A 76 4.83 -7.88 20.27
C THR A 76 4.53 -6.38 20.23
N SER A 77 3.89 -5.84 21.25
CA SER A 77 3.65 -4.39 21.37
C SER A 77 4.96 -3.59 21.34
N LYS A 78 6.00 -4.10 22.00
CA LYS A 78 7.32 -3.46 22.05
C LYS A 78 8.05 -3.45 20.72
N GLU A 79 7.94 -4.53 19.93
CA GLU A 79 8.49 -4.58 18.57
C GLU A 79 7.73 -3.61 17.65
N LYS A 80 6.41 -3.54 17.80
CA LYS A 80 5.57 -2.63 17.02
C LYS A 80 5.86 -1.17 17.37
N SER A 81 6.04 -0.81 18.65
CA SER A 81 6.40 0.53 19.10
C SER A 81 7.89 0.85 18.91
N ARG A 82 8.70 -0.11 18.43
CA ARG A 82 10.16 0.01 18.28
C ARG A 82 10.93 0.19 19.59
N GLU A 83 10.31 -0.07 20.72
CA GLU A 83 10.99 -0.15 22.01
C GLU A 83 11.92 -1.38 22.10
N GLN A 84 11.63 -2.40 21.28
CA GLN A 84 12.45 -3.59 21.12
C GLN A 84 12.78 -3.77 19.64
N PRO A 85 14.06 -3.97 19.27
CA PRO A 85 14.42 -4.22 17.88
C PRO A 85 13.85 -5.58 17.39
N ILE A 86 13.52 -5.62 16.11
CA ILE A 86 13.18 -6.85 15.41
C ILE A 86 14.49 -7.64 15.20
N HIS A 87 14.41 -8.96 15.38
CA HIS A 87 15.56 -9.84 15.16
C HIS A 87 16.09 -9.73 13.72
N ASP A 88 17.40 -9.64 13.57
CA ASP A 88 18.06 -9.52 12.28
C ASP A 88 17.65 -10.65 11.32
N GLY A 89 17.43 -10.30 10.07
CA GLY A 89 16.96 -11.22 9.03
C GLY A 89 15.45 -11.53 9.06
N SER A 90 14.73 -11.05 10.07
CA SER A 90 13.25 -11.16 10.09
C SER A 90 12.60 -10.15 9.15
N ARG A 91 11.45 -10.52 8.58
CA ARG A 91 10.72 -9.68 7.62
C ARG A 91 9.32 -9.37 8.12
N VAL A 92 8.96 -8.09 8.10
CA VAL A 92 7.60 -7.64 8.43
C VAL A 92 6.68 -7.87 7.25
N PHE A 93 5.51 -8.44 7.50
CA PHE A 93 4.50 -8.69 6.46
C PHE A 93 3.07 -8.56 6.99
N ARG A 94 2.13 -8.55 6.07
CA ARG A 94 0.70 -8.63 6.35
C ARG A 94 0.01 -9.68 5.49
N TYR A 95 -1.17 -10.10 5.91
CA TYR A 95 -2.05 -10.90 5.06
C TYR A 95 -2.60 -10.03 3.91
N GLY A 96 -2.32 -10.42 2.69
CA GLY A 96 -2.92 -9.85 1.49
C GLY A 96 -4.13 -10.66 1.06
N PRO A 97 -5.32 -10.05 0.91
CA PRO A 97 -6.49 -10.76 0.43
C PRO A 97 -6.30 -11.18 -1.03
N LEU A 98 -6.49 -12.46 -1.31
CA LEU A 98 -6.40 -13.05 -2.65
C LEU A 98 -7.74 -13.05 -3.40
N GLN A 99 -8.80 -12.65 -2.73
CA GLN A 99 -10.17 -12.71 -3.26
C GLN A 99 -10.72 -11.30 -3.51
N SER A 100 -11.59 -11.21 -4.50
CA SER A 100 -12.43 -10.04 -4.81
C SER A 100 -13.88 -10.48 -4.96
N ASP A 101 -14.81 -9.55 -4.75
CA ASP A 101 -16.22 -9.78 -4.90
C ASP A 101 -16.60 -10.06 -6.37
N GLY A 102 -17.66 -10.81 -6.57
CA GLY A 102 -18.16 -11.26 -7.83
C GLY A 102 -17.79 -12.71 -8.16
N ALA A 103 -18.77 -13.53 -8.50
CA ALA A 103 -18.56 -14.92 -8.88
C ALA A 103 -17.82 -15.03 -10.23
N SER A 104 -16.98 -16.04 -10.39
CA SER A 104 -16.38 -16.43 -11.67
C SER A 104 -16.99 -17.73 -12.17
N LYS A 105 -17.09 -17.85 -13.51
CA LYS A 105 -17.53 -19.09 -14.17
C LYS A 105 -16.37 -20.06 -14.44
N ALA A 106 -15.12 -19.62 -14.30
CA ALA A 106 -13.95 -20.46 -14.50
C ALA A 106 -13.69 -21.37 -13.29
N ASP A 107 -13.01 -22.50 -13.52
CA ASP A 107 -12.47 -23.28 -12.40
C ASP A 107 -11.50 -22.44 -11.59
N GLN A 108 -11.67 -22.47 -10.29
CA GLN A 108 -10.91 -21.67 -9.33
C GLN A 108 -10.27 -22.53 -8.24
N THR A 109 -10.18 -23.82 -8.44
CA THR A 109 -9.56 -24.74 -7.49
C THR A 109 -8.05 -24.54 -7.46
N VAL A 110 -7.51 -24.04 -6.34
CA VAL A 110 -6.07 -23.87 -6.09
C VAL A 110 -5.61 -24.99 -5.16
N THR A 111 -4.60 -25.75 -5.58
CA THR A 111 -3.93 -26.73 -4.71
C THR A 111 -2.69 -26.12 -4.09
N PHE A 112 -2.61 -26.10 -2.78
CA PHE A 112 -1.46 -25.59 -2.04
C PHE A 112 -1.23 -26.42 -0.77
N GLU A 113 0.02 -26.84 -0.52
CA GLU A 113 0.41 -27.69 0.61
C GLU A 113 -0.46 -28.96 0.78
N GLY A 114 -0.86 -29.58 -0.34
CA GLY A 114 -1.67 -30.78 -0.35
C GLY A 114 -3.17 -30.59 -0.16
N ASP A 115 -3.61 -29.37 0.12
CA ASP A 115 -5.03 -29.03 0.26
C ASP A 115 -5.57 -28.26 -0.96
N GLN A 116 -6.87 -28.35 -1.14
CA GLN A 116 -7.60 -27.61 -2.16
C GLN A 116 -8.33 -26.41 -1.55
N PHE A 117 -8.22 -25.27 -2.21
CA PHE A 117 -8.84 -24.00 -1.81
C PHE A 117 -9.70 -23.46 -2.94
N LEU A 118 -10.87 -22.99 -2.55
CA LEU A 118 -11.81 -22.27 -3.41
C LEU A 118 -12.03 -20.86 -2.84
N PRO A 119 -12.37 -19.87 -3.66
CA PRO A 119 -12.82 -18.59 -3.14
C PRO A 119 -14.14 -18.75 -2.39
N ASN A 120 -14.45 -17.77 -1.54
CA ASN A 120 -15.73 -17.71 -0.87
C ASN A 120 -16.90 -17.64 -1.85
N MET A 121 -18.09 -17.97 -1.40
CA MET A 121 -19.30 -17.83 -2.20
C MET A 121 -19.45 -16.39 -2.72
N ASN A 122 -19.74 -16.23 -4.00
CA ASN A 122 -19.80 -14.94 -4.69
C ASN A 122 -18.49 -14.16 -4.76
N ALA A 123 -17.35 -14.84 -4.65
CA ALA A 123 -16.02 -14.26 -4.82
C ALA A 123 -15.23 -14.97 -5.92
N HIS A 124 -14.11 -14.40 -6.31
CA HIS A 124 -13.14 -14.99 -7.22
C HIS A 124 -11.72 -14.65 -6.77
N TRP A 125 -10.72 -15.43 -7.22
CA TRP A 125 -9.34 -15.06 -7.03
C TRP A 125 -8.98 -13.81 -7.83
N LYS A 126 -8.19 -12.91 -7.26
CA LYS A 126 -7.70 -11.69 -7.92
C LYS A 126 -6.79 -11.94 -9.12
N THR A 127 -6.37 -13.18 -9.30
CA THR A 127 -5.57 -13.64 -10.45
C THR A 127 -6.05 -15.01 -10.90
N ASN A 128 -5.70 -15.41 -12.11
CA ASN A 128 -6.01 -16.76 -12.63
C ASN A 128 -5.16 -17.84 -11.94
N LEU A 129 -5.46 -19.11 -12.21
CA LEU A 129 -4.76 -20.24 -11.58
C LEU A 129 -3.26 -20.24 -11.83
N ASP A 130 -2.82 -19.83 -13.04
CA ASP A 130 -1.39 -19.70 -13.32
C ASP A 130 -0.73 -18.60 -12.48
N GLY A 131 -1.42 -17.48 -12.27
CA GLY A 131 -1.00 -16.43 -11.36
C GLY A 131 -0.89 -16.92 -9.90
N MET A 132 -1.89 -17.69 -9.43
CA MET A 132 -1.83 -18.31 -8.09
C MET A 132 -0.65 -19.27 -7.95
N ASN A 133 -0.40 -20.09 -8.97
CA ASN A 133 0.75 -21.00 -9.00
C ASN A 133 2.09 -20.24 -8.97
N ARG A 134 2.19 -19.09 -9.66
CA ARG A 134 3.39 -18.24 -9.60
C ARG A 134 3.60 -17.65 -8.21
N VAL A 135 2.55 -17.20 -7.55
CA VAL A 135 2.61 -16.69 -6.16
C VAL A 135 3.06 -17.80 -5.21
N GLY A 136 2.55 -19.03 -5.40
CA GLY A 136 2.95 -20.21 -4.64
C GLY A 136 4.42 -20.55 -4.82
N ARG A 137 4.89 -20.64 -6.07
CA ARG A 137 6.31 -20.91 -6.39
C ARG A 137 7.26 -19.83 -5.88
N ALA A 138 6.78 -18.58 -5.77
CA ALA A 138 7.54 -17.49 -5.18
C ALA A 138 7.59 -17.54 -3.63
N GLY A 139 7.02 -18.55 -2.99
CA GLY A 139 6.94 -18.68 -1.53
C GLY A 139 6.06 -17.62 -0.86
N LYS A 140 5.19 -16.97 -1.63
CA LYS A 140 4.35 -15.85 -1.15
C LYS A 140 2.90 -16.26 -0.82
N LEU A 141 2.53 -17.53 -0.95
CA LEU A 141 1.29 -18.04 -0.39
C LEU A 141 1.50 -18.45 1.07
N LEU A 142 0.47 -18.27 1.87
CA LEU A 142 0.44 -18.67 3.26
C LEU A 142 -0.92 -19.28 3.59
N LYS A 143 -0.92 -20.51 4.08
CA LYS A 143 -2.11 -21.20 4.60
C LYS A 143 -2.34 -20.77 6.05
N VAL A 144 -3.54 -20.31 6.34
CA VAL A 144 -3.99 -20.01 7.71
C VAL A 144 -5.35 -20.65 7.92
N GLY A 145 -5.39 -21.74 8.65
CA GLY A 145 -6.59 -22.55 8.81
C GLY A 145 -7.10 -23.08 7.47
N LYS A 146 -8.31 -22.71 7.10
CA LYS A 146 -8.97 -23.12 5.84
C LYS A 146 -8.83 -22.10 4.70
N THR A 147 -7.98 -21.10 4.85
CA THR A 147 -7.85 -19.98 3.89
C THR A 147 -6.39 -19.79 3.50
N ILE A 148 -6.18 -19.35 2.27
CA ILE A 148 -4.86 -18.93 1.78
C ILE A 148 -4.81 -17.42 1.62
N TYR A 149 -3.64 -16.86 1.92
CA TYR A 149 -3.35 -15.44 1.85
C TYR A 149 -2.07 -15.20 1.06
N HIS A 150 -1.92 -13.99 0.53
CA HIS A 150 -0.65 -13.52 0.00
C HIS A 150 0.18 -12.94 1.15
N ARG A 151 1.45 -13.35 1.29
CA ARG A 151 2.43 -12.68 2.15
C ARG A 151 2.85 -11.38 1.49
N LEU A 152 2.30 -10.27 1.95
CA LEU A 152 2.70 -8.94 1.48
C LEU A 152 3.78 -8.39 2.41
N TYR A 153 5.04 -8.58 2.03
CA TYR A 153 6.16 -8.06 2.78
C TYR A 153 6.29 -6.56 2.59
N TRP A 154 6.63 -5.86 3.66
CA TRP A 154 6.87 -4.42 3.63
C TRP A 154 8.01 -4.06 2.68
N ASP A 155 9.11 -4.79 2.73
CA ASP A 155 10.29 -4.58 1.89
C ASP A 155 10.05 -4.75 0.38
N SER A 156 8.94 -5.38 -0.01
CA SER A 156 8.50 -5.46 -1.41
C SER A 156 7.77 -4.20 -1.88
N PHE A 157 7.40 -3.30 -0.98
CA PHE A 157 6.62 -2.07 -1.23
C PHE A 157 7.16 -0.90 -0.41
N SER A 158 8.47 -0.84 -0.23
CA SER A 158 9.16 0.17 0.58
C SER A 158 9.16 1.58 -0.03
N ALA A 159 8.36 1.81 -1.04
CA ALA A 159 8.18 3.12 -1.65
C ALA A 159 6.72 3.40 -1.94
N LYS A 160 6.29 4.64 -1.77
CA LYS A 160 5.01 5.13 -2.26
C LYS A 160 5.22 6.22 -3.30
N THR A 161 4.33 6.30 -4.26
CA THR A 161 4.31 7.41 -5.21
C THR A 161 3.87 8.68 -4.47
N LEU A 162 4.55 9.79 -4.77
CA LEU A 162 4.15 11.11 -4.29
C LEU A 162 2.75 11.42 -4.81
N ASP A 163 1.87 11.80 -3.89
CA ASP A 163 0.51 12.24 -4.19
C ASP A 163 0.43 13.78 -4.27
N ASN A 164 -0.77 14.33 -4.38
CA ASN A 164 -1.02 15.77 -4.47
C ASN A 164 -1.39 16.42 -3.12
N ILE A 165 -1.13 15.74 -2.00
CA ILE A 165 -1.30 16.30 -0.64
C ILE A 165 0.07 16.27 0.05
N TRP A 166 0.64 17.45 0.30
CA TRP A 166 1.95 17.61 0.92
C TRP A 166 1.81 18.20 2.31
N LEU A 167 2.09 17.36 3.32
CA LEU A 167 1.93 17.70 4.74
C LEU A 167 3.25 18.00 5.45
N ASP A 168 4.36 17.73 4.79
CA ASP A 168 5.72 17.79 5.32
C ASP A 168 6.49 19.04 4.85
N THR A 169 5.79 20.01 4.29
CA THR A 169 6.37 21.25 3.75
C THR A 169 6.45 22.38 4.76
N GLN A 170 6.11 22.12 6.01
CA GLN A 170 6.25 23.11 7.08
C GLN A 170 7.74 23.36 7.31
N SER A 171 8.20 24.55 6.94
CA SER A 171 9.52 25.02 7.38
C SER A 171 9.47 25.19 8.88
N GLY A 172 10.27 24.40 9.61
CA GLY A 172 10.51 24.66 11.01
C GLY A 172 11.05 26.08 11.16
N GLY A 173 10.26 26.92 11.82
CA GLY A 173 10.70 28.24 12.24
C GLY A 173 11.62 28.14 13.43
#